data_484802673f6e9781680fb1c5775033fb
#
_entry.id   484802673f6e9781680fb1c5775033fb
#
_cell.length_a   1.000
_cell.length_b   1.000
_cell.length_c   1.000
_cell.angle_alpha   90.00
_cell.angle_beta   90.00
_cell.angle_gamma   90.00
#
_symmetry.space_group_name_H-M   'P 1'
#
loop_
_entity.id
_entity.type
_entity.pdbx_description
1 polymer ?
#
loop_
_entity_poly.entity_id
_entity_poly.type
_entity_poly.pdbx_seq_one_letter_code
_entity_poly.pdbx_strand_id
1 'polypeptide(L)'
;ELSKDAQEMFSDPETYNLLVMDWDILNRRAMKGKTWKERKWAMFVPGQMANSGVKRTIGLGDYLGKPDDKKLNKIKIDATDFEASTNKLNEERKKLSTKDRVAYTSHTMFYPFTIDDCFLSSSQNLFPVEYAIKHKNDLLESGQYSGMLCDVFLESGNKLGTTKSNKQLAGFPFSGGVIDAPVQIFEMPQSNRFDDFIYVAGQDPYKQAKSDTPSLGAFYVFKRRVGIRDPYAYRIVASYVSRPSSIDQFCRTCEVLQKGYGAICLMENADQMYEQYLNRKSG
;
A
#
# COMPACT_ATOMS: atom_id res chain seq x y z
N GLU A 1 9.25 4.02 -19.96
CA GLU A 1 9.86 2.69 -19.68
C GLU A 1 10.91 2.77 -18.58
N LEU A 2 11.88 3.70 -18.64
CA LEU A 2 12.89 3.89 -17.58
C LEU A 2 12.31 4.17 -16.19
N SER A 3 11.14 4.80 -16.10
CA SER A 3 10.49 5.11 -14.83
C SER A 3 9.91 3.87 -14.14
N LYS A 4 9.45 2.88 -14.90
CA LYS A 4 8.84 1.67 -14.36
C LYS A 4 9.89 0.76 -13.73
N ASP A 5 11.01 0.56 -14.42
CA ASP A 5 12.12 -0.25 -13.91
C ASP A 5 12.72 0.37 -12.64
N ALA A 6 12.87 1.71 -12.62
CA ALA A 6 13.35 2.40 -11.43
C ALA A 6 12.37 2.28 -10.25
N GLN A 7 11.06 2.36 -10.50
CA GLN A 7 10.04 2.17 -9.47
C GLN A 7 10.08 0.74 -8.91
N GLU A 8 10.22 -0.26 -9.77
CA GLU A 8 10.36 -1.66 -9.34
C GLU A 8 11.61 -1.85 -8.48
N MET A 9 12.74 -1.25 -8.85
CA MET A 9 13.98 -1.29 -8.08
C MET A 9 13.83 -0.71 -6.66
N PHE A 10 13.04 0.35 -6.48
CA PHE A 10 12.77 0.93 -5.17
C PHE A 10 11.71 0.15 -4.39
N SER A 11 10.75 -0.48 -5.07
CA SER A 11 9.66 -1.25 -4.45
C SER A 11 10.11 -2.63 -3.98
N ASP A 12 11.05 -3.25 -4.70
CA ASP A 12 11.62 -4.55 -4.37
C ASP A 12 13.17 -4.51 -4.47
N PRO A 13 13.81 -3.79 -3.55
CA PRO A 13 15.25 -3.57 -3.62
C PRO A 13 16.06 -4.87 -3.43
N GLU A 14 15.53 -5.86 -2.76
CA GLU A 14 16.24 -7.12 -2.50
C GLU A 14 16.43 -7.93 -3.78
N THR A 15 15.41 -8.03 -4.63
CA THR A 15 15.50 -8.71 -5.93
C THR A 15 16.57 -8.09 -6.83
N TYR A 16 16.79 -6.78 -6.74
CA TYR A 16 17.81 -6.07 -7.51
C TYR A 16 19.16 -5.94 -6.79
N ASN A 17 19.31 -6.58 -5.63
CA ASN A 17 20.48 -6.45 -4.76
C ASN A 17 20.83 -4.98 -4.44
N LEU A 18 19.82 -4.18 -4.19
CA LEU A 18 19.94 -2.76 -3.87
C LEU A 18 19.78 -2.53 -2.36
N LEU A 19 20.48 -1.55 -1.86
CA LEU A 19 20.22 -0.96 -0.57
C LEU A 19 19.56 0.41 -0.79
N VAL A 20 18.30 0.52 -0.43
CA VAL A 20 17.59 1.81 -0.48
C VAL A 20 18.02 2.63 0.72
N MET A 21 18.55 3.82 0.44
CA MET A 21 18.89 4.81 1.46
C MET A 21 17.85 5.91 1.44
N ASP A 22 17.05 5.97 2.49
CA ASP A 22 16.26 7.14 2.78
C ASP A 22 17.17 8.24 3.38
N TRP A 23 16.85 9.51 3.14
CA TRP A 23 17.60 10.65 3.68
C TRP A 23 17.79 10.57 5.21
N ASP A 24 16.79 10.09 5.92
CA ASP A 24 16.83 9.96 7.38
C ASP A 24 17.83 8.88 7.86
N ILE A 25 18.13 7.90 7.01
CA ILE A 25 19.10 6.85 7.29
C ILE A 25 20.54 7.36 7.18
N LEU A 26 20.81 8.29 6.28
CA LEU A 26 22.12 8.94 6.17
C LEU A 26 22.50 9.69 7.44
N ASN A 27 21.50 10.21 8.16
CA ASN A 27 21.73 10.99 9.37
C ASN A 27 21.86 10.16 10.65
N ARG A 28 21.38 8.94 10.72
CA ARG A 28 21.10 8.41 12.06
C ARG A 28 21.72 7.11 12.49
N ARG A 29 22.10 6.14 11.74
CA ARG A 29 22.56 4.85 12.34
C ARG A 29 22.85 3.70 11.39
N ALA A 30 22.47 3.73 10.16
CA ALA A 30 22.34 2.55 9.32
C ALA A 30 23.64 1.86 8.92
N MET A 31 24.78 2.46 9.22
CA MET A 31 26.08 1.98 8.76
C MET A 31 26.83 1.11 9.76
N LYS A 32 26.21 0.72 10.86
CA LYS A 32 26.85 -0.21 11.79
C LYS A 32 26.67 -1.66 11.32
N GLY A 33 27.65 -2.13 10.59
CA GLY A 33 28.04 -3.54 10.68
C GLY A 33 27.65 -4.50 9.58
N LYS A 34 27.25 -4.12 8.37
CA LYS A 34 27.04 -5.12 7.30
C LYS A 34 27.38 -4.62 5.91
N THR A 35 28.25 -5.34 5.25
CA THR A 35 28.34 -5.66 3.79
C THR A 35 27.84 -4.64 2.77
N TRP A 36 27.77 -3.36 3.12
CA TRP A 36 27.39 -2.30 2.21
C TRP A 36 28.35 -2.13 1.01
N LYS A 37 29.56 -2.69 1.12
CA LYS A 37 30.56 -2.63 0.03
C LYS A 37 30.22 -3.51 -1.17
N GLU A 38 29.32 -4.48 -0.99
CA GLU A 38 28.99 -5.46 -2.04
C GLU A 38 27.64 -5.21 -2.71
N ARG A 39 26.86 -4.22 -2.24
CA ARG A 39 25.54 -3.91 -2.78
C ARG A 39 25.57 -2.62 -3.61
N LYS A 40 24.74 -2.58 -4.63
CA LYS A 40 24.40 -1.34 -5.33
C LYS A 40 23.51 -0.48 -4.42
N TRP A 41 23.61 0.83 -4.57
CA TRP A 41 22.89 1.78 -3.74
C TRP A 41 21.84 2.52 -4.57
N ALA A 42 20.64 2.63 -4.07
CA ALA A 42 19.63 3.55 -4.56
C ALA A 42 19.40 4.62 -3.47
N MET A 43 19.63 5.87 -3.81
CA MET A 43 19.49 6.99 -2.88
C MET A 43 18.33 7.88 -3.33
N PHE A 44 17.39 8.08 -2.42
CA PHE A 44 16.34 9.07 -2.58
C PHE A 44 16.76 10.39 -1.94
N VAL A 45 16.68 11.48 -2.71
CA VAL A 45 16.92 12.85 -2.22
C VAL A 45 15.57 13.59 -2.28
N PRO A 46 14.99 13.94 -1.11
CA PRO A 46 13.71 14.62 -1.11
C PRO A 46 13.80 16.03 -1.67
N GLY A 47 12.71 16.50 -2.27
CA GLY A 47 12.63 17.79 -2.95
C GLY A 47 12.95 18.99 -2.04
N GLN A 48 12.72 18.86 -0.74
CA GLN A 48 13.10 19.86 0.24
C GLN A 48 14.61 20.14 0.24
N MET A 49 15.41 19.13 -0.04
CA MET A 49 16.87 19.25 -0.15
C MET A 49 17.31 19.94 -1.45
N ALA A 50 16.56 19.71 -2.52
CA ALA A 50 16.83 20.33 -3.84
C ALA A 50 16.44 21.81 -3.89
N ASN A 51 15.63 22.29 -2.96
CA ASN A 51 15.18 23.67 -2.91
C ASN A 51 16.27 24.60 -2.37
N SER A 52 17.16 25.03 -3.25
CA SER A 52 18.34 25.85 -2.92
C SER A 52 18.03 27.22 -2.30
N GLY A 53 16.75 27.65 -2.33
CA GLY A 53 16.35 28.96 -1.80
C GLY A 53 16.08 29.00 -0.29
N VAL A 54 16.01 27.84 0.37
CA VAL A 54 15.64 27.78 1.79
C VAL A 54 16.75 27.13 2.60
N LYS A 55 17.61 27.97 3.15
CA LYS A 55 18.73 27.55 3.97
C LYS A 55 18.73 28.32 5.28
N ARG A 56 19.30 27.70 6.30
CA ARG A 56 19.60 28.32 7.59
C ARG A 56 21.04 28.09 7.96
N THR A 57 21.63 29.06 8.60
CA THR A 57 22.99 28.94 9.14
C THR A 57 22.92 28.30 10.52
N ILE A 58 23.53 27.14 10.69
CA ILE A 58 23.56 26.39 11.95
C ILE A 58 25.00 26.02 12.35
N GLY A 59 25.22 25.64 13.60
CA GLY A 59 26.49 25.08 14.05
C GLY A 59 26.70 23.68 13.47
N LEU A 60 27.95 23.36 13.11
CA LEU A 60 28.29 22.03 12.62
C LEU A 60 27.97 20.93 13.64
N GLY A 61 28.13 21.23 14.94
CA GLY A 61 27.78 20.31 16.02
C GLY A 61 26.29 20.01 16.05
N ASP A 62 25.44 21.04 15.93
CA ASP A 62 23.99 20.89 15.86
C ASP A 62 23.59 20.04 14.66
N TYR A 63 24.19 20.31 13.49
CA TYR A 63 23.97 19.55 12.26
C TYR A 63 24.34 18.07 12.40
N LEU A 64 25.43 17.78 13.11
CA LEU A 64 25.89 16.40 13.33
C LEU A 64 25.22 15.71 14.54
N GLY A 65 24.21 16.31 15.15
CA GLY A 65 23.53 15.77 16.33
C GLY A 65 24.40 15.78 17.60
N LYS A 66 25.37 16.73 17.69
CA LYS A 66 26.25 16.95 18.81
C LYS A 66 26.14 18.41 19.33
N PRO A 67 24.94 18.82 19.83
CA PRO A 67 24.66 20.21 20.16
C PRO A 67 25.58 20.74 21.29
N ASP A 68 26.07 19.86 22.15
CA ASP A 68 26.95 20.26 23.29
C ASP A 68 28.41 20.48 22.89
N ASP A 69 28.80 20.13 21.65
CA ASP A 69 30.17 20.33 21.17
C ASP A 69 30.40 21.80 20.77
N LYS A 70 30.83 22.59 21.75
CA LYS A 70 31.09 24.03 21.55
C LYS A 70 32.17 24.31 20.49
N LYS A 71 33.10 23.38 20.23
CA LYS A 71 34.14 23.56 19.20
C LYS A 71 33.52 23.38 17.80
N LEU A 72 32.74 22.34 17.61
CA LEU A 72 32.04 22.11 16.34
C LEU A 72 31.01 23.22 16.06
N ASN A 73 30.31 23.72 17.09
CA ASN A 73 29.29 24.75 16.91
C ASN A 73 29.83 26.15 16.61
N LYS A 74 31.16 26.38 16.80
CA LYS A 74 31.82 27.58 16.28
C LYS A 74 31.91 27.59 14.75
N ILE A 75 31.93 26.41 14.12
CA ILE A 75 31.94 26.27 12.67
C ILE A 75 30.49 26.41 12.20
N LYS A 76 30.21 27.46 11.44
CA LYS A 76 28.88 27.70 10.87
C LYS A 76 28.80 27.13 9.47
N ILE A 77 27.71 26.44 9.18
CA ILE A 77 27.40 25.91 7.87
C ILE A 77 26.00 26.33 7.44
N ASP A 78 25.82 26.46 6.15
CA ASP A 78 24.49 26.66 5.57
C ASP A 78 23.84 25.30 5.30
N ALA A 79 22.90 24.93 6.13
CA ALA A 79 22.12 23.71 5.99
C ALA A 79 20.73 24.03 5.42
N THR A 80 20.12 23.05 4.80
CA THR A 80 18.73 23.19 4.35
C THR A 80 17.80 23.35 5.56
N ASP A 81 16.98 24.37 5.55
CA ASP A 81 15.84 24.48 6.44
C ASP A 81 14.72 23.62 5.91
N PHE A 82 14.60 22.41 6.47
CA PHE A 82 13.69 21.39 5.95
C PHE A 82 12.22 21.80 6.12
N GLU A 83 11.89 22.42 7.25
CA GLU A 83 10.53 22.88 7.53
C GLU A 83 10.14 24.04 6.62
N ALA A 84 10.99 25.05 6.50
CA ALA A 84 10.74 26.18 5.62
C ALA A 84 10.69 25.76 4.14
N SER A 85 11.53 24.79 3.72
CA SER A 85 11.47 24.20 2.38
C SER A 85 10.15 23.45 2.14
N THR A 86 9.68 22.67 3.12
CA THR A 86 8.41 21.96 3.04
C THR A 86 7.25 22.94 2.89
N ASN A 87 7.21 23.98 3.71
CA ASN A 87 6.17 25.00 3.67
C ASN A 87 6.13 25.71 2.31
N LYS A 88 7.28 26.13 1.80
CA LYS A 88 7.40 26.77 0.49
C LYS A 88 6.90 25.86 -0.65
N LEU A 89 7.35 24.61 -0.70
CA LEU A 89 6.91 23.67 -1.73
C LEU A 89 5.41 23.35 -1.64
N ASN A 90 4.86 23.27 -0.43
CA ASN A 90 3.43 23.08 -0.22
C ASN A 90 2.60 24.28 -0.69
N GLU A 91 3.07 25.51 -0.49
CA GLU A 91 2.42 26.70 -1.02
C GLU A 91 2.43 26.72 -2.57
N GLU A 92 3.55 26.34 -3.17
CA GLU A 92 3.67 26.21 -4.63
C GLU A 92 2.72 25.13 -5.16
N ARG A 93 2.68 23.94 -4.55
CA ARG A 93 1.75 22.86 -4.87
C ARG A 93 0.30 23.30 -4.76
N LYS A 94 -0.05 24.03 -3.70
CA LYS A 94 -1.40 24.56 -3.48
C LYS A 94 -1.84 25.51 -4.61
N LYS A 95 -0.93 26.37 -5.07
CA LYS A 95 -1.21 27.29 -6.18
C LYS A 95 -1.42 26.56 -7.51
N LEU A 96 -0.64 25.49 -7.74
CA LEU A 96 -0.72 24.67 -8.95
C LEU A 96 -1.96 23.78 -8.94
N SER A 97 -2.29 23.18 -7.82
CA SER A 97 -3.44 22.26 -7.71
C SER A 97 -4.78 22.84 -8.11
N THR A 98 -4.93 24.17 -7.94
CA THR A 98 -6.16 24.89 -8.31
C THR A 98 -6.21 25.34 -9.78
N LYS A 99 -5.07 25.35 -10.46
CA LYS A 99 -4.95 25.94 -11.80
C LYS A 99 -4.64 24.93 -12.89
N ASP A 100 -3.74 24.00 -12.62
CA ASP A 100 -3.22 23.09 -13.63
C ASP A 100 -2.74 21.78 -12.95
N ARG A 101 -3.50 20.71 -13.16
CA ARG A 101 -3.20 19.40 -12.61
C ARG A 101 -1.90 18.81 -13.17
N VAL A 102 -1.61 19.07 -14.46
CA VAL A 102 -0.38 18.55 -15.08
C VAL A 102 0.83 19.24 -14.49
N ALA A 103 0.76 20.57 -14.31
CA ALA A 103 1.82 21.34 -13.67
C ALA A 103 2.00 20.91 -12.20
N TYR A 104 0.91 20.64 -11.47
CA TYR A 104 0.97 20.11 -10.10
C TYR A 104 1.70 18.77 -10.06
N THR A 105 1.31 17.80 -10.90
CA THR A 105 1.94 16.48 -10.96
C THR A 105 3.41 16.59 -11.33
N SER A 106 3.75 17.38 -12.34
CA SER A 106 5.13 17.62 -12.74
C SER A 106 5.96 18.25 -11.62
N HIS A 107 5.42 19.25 -10.93
CA HIS A 107 6.09 19.88 -9.80
C HIS A 107 6.32 18.88 -8.66
N THR A 108 5.35 18.01 -8.37
CA THR A 108 5.48 16.97 -7.34
C THR A 108 6.55 15.96 -7.70
N MET A 109 6.67 15.56 -8.96
CA MET A 109 7.72 14.66 -9.46
C MET A 109 9.11 15.31 -9.41
N PHE A 110 9.23 16.60 -9.70
CA PHE A 110 10.51 17.32 -9.67
C PHE A 110 10.99 17.64 -8.26
N TYR A 111 10.07 17.83 -7.33
CA TYR A 111 10.35 18.10 -5.92
C TYR A 111 9.64 17.09 -5.01
N PRO A 112 9.97 15.79 -5.12
CA PRO A 112 9.26 14.74 -4.42
C PRO A 112 9.52 14.82 -2.91
N PHE A 113 8.48 14.57 -2.11
CA PHE A 113 8.64 14.41 -0.65
C PHE A 113 8.89 12.96 -0.29
N THR A 114 8.35 12.05 -1.10
CA THR A 114 8.48 10.60 -0.95
C THR A 114 8.98 9.96 -2.25
N ILE A 115 9.42 8.73 -2.18
CA ILE A 115 9.83 7.96 -3.35
C ILE A 115 8.64 7.83 -4.33
N ASP A 116 7.44 7.61 -3.81
CA ASP A 116 6.23 7.48 -4.63
C ASP A 116 5.93 8.74 -5.45
N ASP A 117 6.26 9.92 -4.91
CA ASP A 117 6.11 11.20 -5.63
C ASP A 117 6.95 11.25 -6.92
N CYS A 118 8.10 10.57 -6.95
CA CYS A 118 8.99 10.54 -8.12
C CYS A 118 8.36 9.83 -9.32
N PHE A 119 7.43 8.92 -9.07
CA PHE A 119 6.86 8.03 -10.07
C PHE A 119 5.41 8.36 -10.41
N LEU A 120 4.96 9.55 -10.02
CA LEU A 120 3.64 10.04 -10.46
C LEU A 120 3.62 10.12 -11.99
N SER A 121 2.59 9.56 -12.57
CA SER A 121 2.38 9.63 -14.02
C SER A 121 1.53 10.83 -14.37
N SER A 122 1.98 11.66 -15.30
CA SER A 122 1.17 12.72 -15.90
C SER A 122 0.15 12.16 -16.92
N SER A 123 0.15 10.84 -17.16
CA SER A 123 -0.85 10.20 -18.02
C SER A 123 -2.24 10.42 -17.43
N GLN A 124 -3.23 10.61 -18.30
CA GLN A 124 -4.65 10.69 -17.92
C GLN A 124 -5.11 9.35 -17.34
N ASN A 125 -4.76 9.11 -16.09
CA ASN A 125 -5.25 7.95 -15.38
C ASN A 125 -6.69 8.22 -14.94
N LEU A 126 -7.59 7.29 -15.22
CA LEU A 126 -9.00 7.39 -14.82
C LEU A 126 -9.13 7.46 -13.29
N PHE A 127 -8.14 6.93 -12.58
CA PHE A 127 -8.09 6.92 -11.12
C PHE A 127 -7.23 8.07 -10.59
N PRO A 128 -7.65 8.74 -9.53
CA PRO A 128 -6.88 9.80 -8.89
C PRO A 128 -5.73 9.20 -8.05
N VAL A 129 -4.65 8.82 -8.72
CA VAL A 129 -3.48 8.13 -8.12
C VAL A 129 -2.91 8.94 -6.93
N GLU A 130 -2.87 10.25 -7.04
CA GLU A 130 -2.37 11.14 -5.98
C GLU A 130 -3.17 10.99 -4.68
N TYR A 131 -4.50 10.92 -4.79
CA TYR A 131 -5.36 10.70 -3.63
C TYR A 131 -5.18 9.30 -3.05
N ALA A 132 -4.97 8.29 -3.91
CA ALA A 132 -4.74 6.92 -3.47
C ALA A 132 -3.42 6.80 -2.71
N ILE A 133 -2.33 7.42 -3.22
CA ILE A 133 -1.02 7.45 -2.55
C ILE A 133 -1.13 8.19 -1.21
N LYS A 134 -1.74 9.37 -1.20
CA LYS A 134 -1.94 10.12 0.04
C LYS A 134 -2.72 9.30 1.06
N HIS A 135 -3.84 8.71 0.66
CA HIS A 135 -4.66 7.88 1.54
C HIS A 135 -3.91 6.66 2.07
N LYS A 136 -3.12 6.01 1.21
CA LYS A 136 -2.22 4.91 1.63
C LYS A 136 -1.27 5.37 2.73
N ASN A 137 -0.61 6.52 2.54
CA ASN A 137 0.34 7.05 3.52
C ASN A 137 -0.34 7.44 4.84
N ASP A 138 -1.50 8.10 4.77
CA ASP A 138 -2.30 8.45 5.94
C ASP A 138 -2.70 7.19 6.74
N LEU A 139 -3.06 6.09 6.05
CA LEU A 139 -3.39 4.81 6.69
C LEU A 139 -2.17 4.17 7.34
N LEU A 140 -1.01 4.20 6.69
CA LEU A 140 0.24 3.65 7.24
C LEU A 140 0.69 4.43 8.48
N GLU A 141 0.63 5.75 8.43
CA GLU A 141 1.01 6.62 9.56
C GLU A 141 0.05 6.49 10.76
N SER A 142 -1.25 6.36 10.49
CA SER A 142 -2.26 6.21 11.54
C SER A 142 -2.27 4.83 12.21
N GLY A 143 -1.54 3.85 11.67
CA GLY A 143 -1.57 2.46 12.15
C GLY A 143 -2.92 1.74 11.95
N GLN A 144 -3.87 2.38 11.27
CA GLN A 144 -5.21 1.81 11.01
C GLN A 144 -5.21 0.73 9.92
N TYR A 145 -4.06 0.49 9.31
CA TYR A 145 -3.92 -0.50 8.23
C TYR A 145 -3.83 -1.96 8.71
N SER A 146 -3.71 -2.20 10.00
CA SER A 146 -3.53 -3.55 10.54
C SER A 146 -4.86 -4.32 10.63
N GLY A 147 -5.27 -4.94 9.54
CA GLY A 147 -6.30 -5.98 9.60
C GLY A 147 -5.79 -7.24 10.30
N MET A 148 -6.70 -7.98 10.93
CA MET A 148 -6.39 -9.27 11.54
C MET A 148 -6.09 -10.30 10.44
N LEU A 149 -4.91 -10.92 10.49
CA LEU A 149 -4.55 -12.03 9.60
C LEU A 149 -5.11 -13.33 10.17
N CYS A 150 -5.98 -14.01 9.42
CA CYS A 150 -6.64 -15.20 9.90
C CYS A 150 -6.96 -16.20 8.79
N ASP A 151 -7.12 -17.44 9.20
CA ASP A 151 -7.84 -18.45 8.44
C ASP A 151 -9.32 -18.37 8.85
N VAL A 152 -10.23 -18.59 7.91
CA VAL A 152 -11.67 -18.40 8.09
C VAL A 152 -12.45 -19.69 7.90
N PHE A 153 -13.54 -19.84 8.64
CA PHE A 153 -14.46 -20.96 8.53
C PHE A 153 -15.89 -20.51 8.87
N LEU A 154 -16.88 -21.34 8.56
CA LEU A 154 -18.27 -21.09 8.95
C LEU A 154 -18.61 -21.89 10.18
N GLU A 155 -19.14 -21.21 11.19
CA GLU A 155 -19.87 -21.80 12.32
C GLU A 155 -21.34 -22.02 11.95
N SER A 156 -22.11 -22.65 12.86
CA SER A 156 -23.53 -22.85 12.69
C SER A 156 -24.26 -21.53 12.36
N GLY A 157 -25.22 -21.59 11.43
CA GLY A 157 -25.99 -20.42 10.99
C GLY A 157 -25.20 -19.44 10.10
N ASN A 158 -24.17 -19.92 9.38
CA ASN A 158 -23.31 -19.11 8.51
C ASN A 158 -22.58 -17.98 9.26
N LYS A 159 -22.30 -18.13 10.55
CA LYS A 159 -21.51 -17.18 11.29
C LYS A 159 -20.03 -17.33 10.90
N LEU A 160 -19.34 -16.20 10.69
CA LEU A 160 -17.92 -16.21 10.38
C LEU A 160 -17.08 -16.51 11.62
N GLY A 161 -16.39 -17.64 11.60
CA GLY A 161 -15.37 -18.01 12.55
C GLY A 161 -13.98 -17.66 12.03
N THR A 162 -13.04 -17.33 12.91
CA THR A 162 -11.67 -16.96 12.56
C THR A 162 -10.67 -17.61 13.51
N THR A 163 -9.53 -18.03 12.97
CA THR A 163 -8.36 -18.42 13.75
C THR A 163 -7.17 -17.60 13.29
N LYS A 164 -6.30 -17.19 14.21
CA LYS A 164 -5.09 -16.43 13.86
C LYS A 164 -4.24 -17.23 12.88
N SER A 165 -3.84 -16.60 11.80
CA SER A 165 -2.96 -17.21 10.80
C SER A 165 -1.53 -16.71 10.97
N ASN A 166 -0.57 -17.61 10.75
CA ASN A 166 0.86 -17.29 10.68
C ASN A 166 1.36 -17.16 9.24
N LYS A 167 0.45 -17.28 8.26
CA LYS A 167 0.77 -17.12 6.84
C LYS A 167 1.08 -15.66 6.53
N GLN A 168 1.87 -15.44 5.49
CA GLN A 168 2.21 -14.10 5.01
C GLN A 168 1.23 -13.65 3.93
N LEU A 169 0.97 -12.34 3.86
CA LEU A 169 0.24 -11.74 2.76
C LEU A 169 0.99 -11.94 1.45
N ALA A 170 0.24 -12.05 0.35
CA ALA A 170 0.83 -12.05 -0.98
C ALA A 170 1.52 -10.70 -1.23
N GLY A 171 2.80 -10.76 -1.62
CA GLY A 171 3.57 -9.58 -1.99
C GLY A 171 3.38 -9.22 -3.47
N PHE A 172 3.64 -7.96 -3.81
CA PHE A 172 3.71 -7.47 -5.18
C PHE A 172 5.09 -6.83 -5.44
N PRO A 173 5.68 -7.05 -6.62
CA PRO A 173 5.20 -7.87 -7.74
C PRO A 173 5.23 -9.37 -7.43
N PHE A 174 4.25 -10.11 -7.95
CA PHE A 174 4.17 -11.55 -7.77
C PHE A 174 4.99 -12.27 -8.84
N SER A 175 5.99 -13.03 -8.41
CA SER A 175 6.93 -13.72 -9.31
C SER A 175 6.44 -15.10 -9.81
N GLY A 176 5.26 -15.53 -9.36
CA GLY A 176 4.67 -16.82 -9.75
C GLY A 176 4.78 -17.89 -8.65
N GLY A 177 4.12 -19.02 -8.89
CA GLY A 177 4.06 -20.13 -7.94
C GLY A 177 2.77 -20.21 -7.15
N VAL A 178 2.81 -20.90 -6.02
CA VAL A 178 1.68 -21.09 -5.10
C VAL A 178 1.88 -20.16 -3.90
N ILE A 179 0.88 -19.34 -3.58
CA ILE A 179 0.81 -18.57 -2.36
C ILE A 179 -0.48 -18.89 -1.65
N ASP A 180 -0.38 -19.54 -0.50
CA ASP A 180 -1.49 -19.75 0.43
C ASP A 180 -1.50 -18.63 1.46
N ALA A 181 -2.02 -17.47 1.04
CA ALA A 181 -2.09 -16.27 1.89
C ALA A 181 -3.28 -16.33 2.86
N PRO A 182 -3.19 -15.64 4.01
CA PRO A 182 -4.32 -15.53 4.95
C PRO A 182 -5.37 -14.57 4.43
N VAL A 183 -6.55 -14.64 5.03
CA VAL A 183 -7.56 -13.57 4.92
C VAL A 183 -7.15 -12.42 5.84
N GLN A 184 -7.32 -11.21 5.36
CA GLN A 184 -7.17 -10.00 6.17
C GLN A 184 -8.55 -9.43 6.49
N ILE A 185 -8.91 -9.37 7.76
CA ILE A 185 -10.19 -8.83 8.22
C ILE A 185 -9.94 -7.51 8.93
N PHE A 186 -10.58 -6.45 8.46
CA PHE A 186 -10.51 -5.10 9.02
C PHE A 186 -11.70 -4.82 9.95
N GLU A 187 -12.85 -5.42 9.66
CA GLU A 187 -14.05 -5.33 10.49
C GLU A 187 -14.83 -6.64 10.40
N MET A 188 -15.19 -7.22 11.55
CA MET A 188 -16.03 -8.42 11.59
C MET A 188 -17.45 -8.11 11.12
N PRO A 189 -18.18 -9.10 10.53
CA PRO A 189 -19.56 -8.90 10.13
C PRO A 189 -20.42 -8.49 11.30
N GLN A 190 -21.34 -7.56 11.08
CA GLN A 190 -22.28 -7.12 12.11
C GLN A 190 -23.25 -8.26 12.45
N SER A 191 -23.56 -8.41 13.75
CA SER A 191 -24.43 -9.48 14.24
C SER A 191 -25.89 -9.30 13.84
N ASN A 192 -26.37 -8.07 13.61
CA ASN A 192 -27.74 -7.77 13.21
C ASN A 192 -27.82 -7.69 11.67
N ARG A 193 -28.01 -8.83 11.02
CA ARG A 193 -28.12 -8.97 9.56
C ARG A 193 -29.51 -8.66 9.00
N PHE A 194 -30.26 -7.75 9.61
CA PHE A 194 -31.64 -7.46 9.16
C PHE A 194 -31.70 -6.64 7.87
N ASP A 195 -30.58 -6.05 7.42
CA ASP A 195 -30.51 -5.37 6.14
C ASP A 195 -29.69 -6.23 5.16
N ASP A 196 -30.38 -6.89 4.24
CA ASP A 196 -29.82 -7.86 3.26
C ASP A 196 -28.80 -7.29 2.27
N PHE A 197 -28.36 -6.04 2.45
CA PHE A 197 -27.50 -5.39 1.46
C PHE A 197 -26.36 -4.57 2.08
N ILE A 198 -25.97 -4.86 3.32
CA ILE A 198 -24.87 -4.13 3.98
C ILE A 198 -23.55 -4.40 3.29
N TYR A 199 -23.33 -5.65 2.87
CA TYR A 199 -22.07 -6.06 2.28
C TYR A 199 -22.24 -6.48 0.83
N VAL A 200 -21.29 -6.06 0.01
CA VAL A 200 -21.10 -6.54 -1.36
C VAL A 200 -19.68 -7.08 -1.47
N ALA A 201 -19.50 -8.09 -2.28
CA ALA A 201 -18.19 -8.66 -2.55
C ALA A 201 -17.87 -8.58 -4.04
N GLY A 202 -16.60 -8.42 -4.37
CA GLY A 202 -16.06 -8.56 -5.70
C GLY A 202 -15.06 -9.70 -5.74
N GLN A 203 -15.14 -10.53 -6.77
CA GLN A 203 -14.25 -11.66 -6.99
C GLN A 203 -13.62 -11.60 -8.36
N ASP A 204 -12.30 -11.73 -8.39
CA ASP A 204 -11.46 -11.91 -9.57
C ASP A 204 -10.63 -13.19 -9.36
N PRO A 205 -10.98 -14.31 -10.01
CA PRO A 205 -10.26 -15.57 -9.83
C PRO A 205 -8.99 -15.59 -10.68
N TYR A 206 -7.96 -16.28 -10.22
CA TYR A 206 -6.78 -16.52 -11.03
C TYR A 206 -7.01 -17.70 -12.00
N LYS A 207 -6.39 -17.62 -13.20
CA LYS A 207 -6.42 -18.74 -14.16
C LYS A 207 -5.49 -19.85 -13.73
N GLN A 208 -6.00 -21.07 -13.68
CA GLN A 208 -5.21 -22.27 -13.34
C GLN A 208 -4.32 -22.74 -14.51
N ALA A 209 -4.72 -22.45 -15.75
CA ALA A 209 -3.92 -22.75 -16.93
C ALA A 209 -2.59 -21.99 -16.90
N LYS A 210 -1.52 -22.61 -17.41
CA LYS A 210 -0.22 -21.96 -17.63
C LYS A 210 -0.42 -20.68 -18.45
N SER A 211 -0.63 -19.56 -17.78
CA SER A 211 -0.52 -18.27 -18.42
C SER A 211 0.93 -17.82 -18.26
N ASP A 212 1.50 -17.19 -19.27
CA ASP A 212 2.85 -16.65 -19.25
C ASP A 212 3.01 -15.55 -18.20
N THR A 213 1.91 -15.04 -17.65
CA THR A 213 1.89 -14.07 -16.55
C THR A 213 1.20 -14.66 -15.32
N PRO A 214 1.93 -14.86 -14.23
CA PRO A 214 1.33 -15.30 -12.97
C PRO A 214 0.39 -14.21 -12.44
N SER A 215 -0.86 -14.59 -12.12
CA SER A 215 -1.85 -13.71 -11.49
C SER A 215 -2.28 -14.26 -10.16
N LEU A 216 -2.62 -13.37 -9.22
CA LEU A 216 -3.27 -13.72 -7.96
C LEU A 216 -4.78 -13.66 -8.14
N GLY A 217 -5.50 -14.52 -7.44
CA GLY A 217 -6.94 -14.34 -7.27
C GLY A 217 -7.19 -13.33 -6.17
N ALA A 218 -8.25 -12.55 -6.30
CA ALA A 218 -8.65 -11.53 -5.34
C ALA A 218 -10.12 -11.64 -4.97
N PHE A 219 -10.41 -11.45 -3.70
CA PHE A 219 -11.77 -11.37 -3.16
C PHE A 219 -11.81 -10.26 -2.11
N TYR A 220 -12.69 -9.29 -2.32
CA TYR A 220 -12.86 -8.16 -1.41
C TYR A 220 -14.30 -8.08 -0.93
N VAL A 221 -14.49 -7.86 0.37
CA VAL A 221 -15.79 -7.54 0.94
C VAL A 221 -15.83 -6.05 1.27
N PHE A 222 -16.82 -5.39 0.73
CA PHE A 222 -17.04 -3.95 0.85
C PHE A 222 -18.31 -3.69 1.66
N LYS A 223 -18.20 -2.80 2.65
CA LYS A 223 -19.33 -2.35 3.45
C LYS A 223 -19.96 -1.12 2.82
N ARG A 224 -21.24 -1.24 2.49
CA ARG A 224 -22.05 -0.13 1.97
C ARG A 224 -22.51 0.76 3.11
N ARG A 225 -22.98 1.93 2.76
CA ARG A 225 -23.62 2.85 3.71
C ARG A 225 -25.02 2.37 4.04
N VAL A 226 -25.30 2.16 5.32
CA VAL A 226 -26.60 1.72 5.82
C VAL A 226 -27.41 2.87 6.40
N GLY A 227 -26.83 4.02 6.66
CA GLY A 227 -27.50 5.18 7.21
C GLY A 227 -26.77 6.49 6.92
N ILE A 228 -27.47 7.60 7.11
CA ILE A 228 -26.90 8.94 6.85
C ILE A 228 -25.70 9.23 7.76
N ARG A 229 -25.62 8.61 8.92
CA ARG A 229 -24.58 8.83 9.95
C ARG A 229 -23.65 7.66 10.18
N ASP A 230 -23.52 6.73 9.21
CA ASP A 230 -22.55 5.65 9.34
C ASP A 230 -21.13 6.16 9.02
N PRO A 231 -20.27 6.43 10.02
CA PRO A 231 -18.92 6.95 9.78
C PRO A 231 -17.99 5.88 9.20
N TYR A 232 -18.42 4.63 9.20
CA TYR A 232 -17.65 3.46 8.76
C TYR A 232 -18.16 2.86 7.46
N ALA A 233 -18.96 3.61 6.71
CA ALA A 233 -19.44 3.23 5.40
C ALA A 233 -18.36 3.37 4.30
N TYR A 234 -18.59 2.70 3.19
CA TYR A 234 -17.77 2.78 1.98
C TYR A 234 -16.32 2.34 2.18
N ARG A 235 -16.09 1.23 2.87
CA ARG A 235 -14.75 0.69 3.03
C ARG A 235 -14.69 -0.82 2.81
N ILE A 236 -13.50 -1.29 2.50
CA ILE A 236 -13.19 -2.72 2.48
C ILE A 236 -13.11 -3.20 3.93
N VAL A 237 -13.85 -4.26 4.24
CA VAL A 237 -13.90 -4.86 5.59
C VAL A 237 -13.19 -6.20 5.66
N ALA A 238 -13.01 -6.87 4.51
CA ALA A 238 -12.16 -8.05 4.38
C ALA A 238 -11.52 -8.12 3.00
N SER A 239 -10.33 -8.69 2.95
CA SER A 239 -9.62 -8.97 1.71
C SER A 239 -8.97 -10.35 1.74
N TYR A 240 -9.00 -11.03 0.61
CA TYR A 240 -8.31 -12.29 0.38
C TYR A 240 -7.65 -12.23 -0.97
N VAL A 241 -6.32 -12.13 -0.98
CA VAL A 241 -5.50 -12.10 -2.20
C VAL A 241 -4.53 -13.25 -2.11
N SER A 242 -4.71 -14.26 -2.97
CA SER A 242 -4.01 -15.53 -2.82
C SER A 242 -3.96 -16.30 -4.14
N ARG A 243 -3.02 -17.24 -4.25
CA ARG A 243 -2.96 -18.24 -5.32
C ARG A 243 -2.66 -19.61 -4.71
N PRO A 244 -3.61 -20.23 -3.98
CA PRO A 244 -3.41 -21.58 -3.45
C PRO A 244 -3.22 -22.59 -4.58
N SER A 245 -2.76 -23.78 -4.24
CA SER A 245 -2.48 -24.87 -5.19
C SER A 245 -3.72 -25.34 -5.98
N SER A 246 -4.91 -25.10 -5.43
CA SER A 246 -6.21 -25.45 -6.04
C SER A 246 -7.13 -24.25 -6.08
N ILE A 247 -7.77 -24.05 -7.24
CA ILE A 247 -8.81 -23.03 -7.39
C ILE A 247 -10.02 -23.31 -6.49
N ASP A 248 -10.33 -24.57 -6.22
CA ASP A 248 -11.40 -24.95 -5.30
C ASP A 248 -11.10 -24.51 -3.86
N GLN A 249 -9.84 -24.50 -3.45
CA GLN A 249 -9.42 -23.94 -2.15
C GLN A 249 -9.64 -22.43 -2.10
N PHE A 250 -9.29 -21.73 -3.17
CA PHE A 250 -9.56 -20.29 -3.29
C PHE A 250 -11.06 -20.01 -3.22
N CYS A 251 -11.86 -20.72 -4.03
CA CYS A 251 -13.32 -20.57 -4.06
C CYS A 251 -13.98 -20.89 -2.71
N ARG A 252 -13.46 -21.91 -1.99
CA ARG A 252 -13.95 -22.25 -0.65
C ARG A 252 -13.77 -21.10 0.33
N THR A 253 -12.60 -20.45 0.32
CA THR A 253 -12.35 -19.29 1.18
C THR A 253 -13.27 -18.11 0.79
N CYS A 254 -13.48 -17.88 -0.51
CA CYS A 254 -14.42 -16.87 -0.99
C CYS A 254 -15.85 -17.16 -0.52
N GLU A 255 -16.29 -18.42 -0.61
CA GLU A 255 -17.62 -18.85 -0.12
C GLU A 255 -17.80 -18.60 1.38
N VAL A 256 -16.78 -18.93 2.18
CA VAL A 256 -16.80 -18.68 3.62
C VAL A 256 -16.96 -17.19 3.92
N LEU A 257 -16.20 -16.34 3.24
CA LEU A 257 -16.33 -14.90 3.39
C LEU A 257 -17.69 -14.38 2.91
N GLN A 258 -18.12 -14.81 1.73
CA GLN A 258 -19.42 -14.41 1.19
C GLN A 258 -20.57 -14.74 2.14
N LYS A 259 -20.63 -16.00 2.61
CA LYS A 259 -21.68 -16.46 3.55
C LYS A 259 -21.52 -15.83 4.93
N GLY A 260 -20.26 -15.72 5.39
CA GLY A 260 -19.93 -15.13 6.69
C GLY A 260 -20.35 -13.68 6.83
N TYR A 261 -20.20 -12.88 5.78
CA TYR A 261 -20.69 -11.50 5.73
C TYR A 261 -22.14 -11.38 5.25
N GLY A 262 -22.73 -12.41 4.67
CA GLY A 262 -24.00 -12.31 3.96
C GLY A 262 -23.91 -11.38 2.75
N ALA A 263 -22.78 -11.40 2.04
CA ALA A 263 -22.49 -10.47 0.96
C ALA A 263 -23.09 -10.93 -0.37
N ILE A 264 -23.61 -9.97 -1.14
CA ILE A 264 -23.91 -10.18 -2.56
C ILE A 264 -22.57 -10.12 -3.30
N CYS A 265 -22.25 -11.17 -4.08
CA CYS A 265 -20.99 -11.27 -4.79
C CYS A 265 -21.16 -10.91 -6.28
N LEU A 266 -20.34 -9.97 -6.75
CA LEU A 266 -20.10 -9.71 -8.17
C LEU A 266 -18.92 -10.59 -8.59
N MET A 267 -19.17 -11.47 -9.55
CA MET A 267 -18.17 -12.38 -10.10
C MET A 267 -17.73 -11.91 -11.48
N GLU A 268 -16.42 -12.02 -11.76
CA GLU A 268 -15.97 -11.85 -13.13
C GLU A 268 -16.53 -12.97 -14.02
N ASN A 269 -17.21 -12.56 -15.10
CA ASN A 269 -17.92 -13.49 -15.98
C ASN A 269 -16.99 -14.23 -16.95
N ALA A 270 -15.72 -13.85 -17.04
CA ALA A 270 -14.79 -14.38 -18.05
C ALA A 270 -14.54 -15.89 -17.90
N ASP A 271 -14.54 -16.43 -16.68
CA ASP A 271 -14.13 -17.81 -16.40
C ASP A 271 -15.18 -18.66 -15.66
N GLN A 272 -16.29 -18.08 -15.18
CA GLN A 272 -17.40 -18.74 -14.45
C GLN A 272 -16.97 -19.76 -13.36
N MET A 273 -15.70 -19.75 -12.94
CA MET A 273 -15.13 -20.79 -12.10
C MET A 273 -15.78 -20.84 -10.71
N TYR A 274 -16.12 -19.70 -10.17
CA TYR A 274 -16.77 -19.65 -8.85
C TYR A 274 -18.23 -20.10 -8.93
N GLU A 275 -18.94 -19.73 -9.97
CA GLU A 275 -20.29 -20.22 -10.24
C GLU A 275 -20.31 -21.74 -10.42
N GLN A 276 -19.38 -22.28 -11.21
CA GLN A 276 -19.24 -23.72 -11.39
C GLN A 276 -18.90 -24.45 -10.08
N TYR A 277 -18.05 -23.83 -9.23
CA TYR A 277 -17.76 -24.36 -7.90
C TYR A 277 -19.02 -24.41 -7.02
N LEU A 278 -19.80 -23.33 -6.97
CA LEU A 278 -21.04 -23.26 -6.19
C LEU A 278 -22.10 -24.27 -6.71
N ASN A 279 -22.24 -24.38 -8.02
CA ASN A 279 -23.17 -25.32 -8.64
C ASN A 279 -22.84 -26.78 -8.37
N ARG A 280 -21.53 -27.15 -8.36
CA ARG A 280 -21.09 -28.51 -7.97
C ARG A 280 -21.41 -28.87 -6.52
N LYS A 281 -21.55 -27.89 -5.66
CA LYS A 281 -21.89 -28.08 -4.24
C LYS A 281 -23.38 -28.12 -3.95
N SER A 282 -24.19 -27.56 -4.83
CA SER A 282 -25.66 -27.45 -4.67
C SER A 282 -26.42 -28.67 -5.21
N GLY A 283 -25.79 -29.52 -5.99
CA GLY A 283 -26.32 -30.78 -6.50
C GLY A 283 -25.81 -31.96 -5.70
#